data_dcc439862c9da114b4d3bf66dfaf93ab
#
_entry.id   dcc439862c9da114b4d3bf66dfaf93ab
#
_cell.length_a   1.000
_cell.length_b   1.000
_cell.length_c   1.000
_cell.angle_alpha   90.00
_cell.angle_beta   90.00
_cell.angle_gamma   90.00
#
_symmetry.space_group_name_H-M   'P 1'
#
loop_
_entity.id
_entity.type
_entity.pdbx_description
1 polymer ?
#
loop_
_entity_poly.entity_id
_entity_poly.type
_entity_poly.pdbx_seq_one_letter_code
_entity_poly.pdbx_strand_id
1 'polypeptide(L)'
;GGKSWYVSGTSGTKSADEPKTLERNNGDLAISVRSSGYNYYNYTSDNGATWHLPSQTRFTSGISGNACDGEYMVWCSTVEGNPWDIAFQTLPNNSSRQNVSIALSTDEGATFGTPKTICPIGSAYSAAVVLPDGTLGVYYEENGVFGGFTMRFVRFSLDWASNGKYKFTENVPFYPIKSTNPSAIEEVKGENGEEKAIYDLQGRKVNTPVKGGIYIQNGKKFIGR
;
A
#
# COMPACT_ATOMS: atom_id res chain seq x y z
N GLY A 1 -18.03 9.56 11.03
CA GLY A 1 -16.90 10.48 11.06
C GLY A 1 -17.06 11.62 10.07
N GLY A 2 -16.17 12.61 10.14
CA GLY A 2 -16.11 13.70 9.16
C GLY A 2 -17.17 14.78 9.29
N LYS A 3 -17.89 14.86 10.40
CA LYS A 3 -18.91 15.91 10.62
C LYS A 3 -18.31 17.25 11.05
N SER A 4 -17.13 17.24 11.61
CA SER A 4 -16.37 18.43 12.01
C SER A 4 -14.89 18.19 11.86
N TRP A 5 -14.14 19.26 11.60
CA TRP A 5 -12.69 19.26 11.43
C TRP A 5 -12.10 20.41 12.24
N TYR A 6 -10.96 20.18 12.84
CA TYR A 6 -10.17 21.23 13.47
C TYR A 6 -8.68 21.06 13.09
N VAL A 7 -7.97 22.14 13.10
CA VAL A 7 -6.51 22.12 12.93
C VAL A 7 -5.89 22.06 14.31
N SER A 8 -5.15 20.99 14.61
CA SER A 8 -4.37 20.87 15.83
C SER A 8 -3.17 21.84 15.80
N GLY A 9 -2.42 21.94 16.90
CA GLY A 9 -1.19 22.71 16.95
C GLY A 9 -0.16 22.31 15.89
N THR A 10 1.01 22.94 15.93
CA THR A 10 2.09 22.61 14.98
C THR A 10 2.51 21.15 15.09
N SER A 11 2.81 20.52 13.97
CA SER A 11 3.14 19.08 13.87
C SER A 11 4.45 18.66 14.53
N GLY A 12 5.17 19.55 15.22
CA GLY A 12 6.50 19.24 15.75
C GLY A 12 7.54 18.91 14.68
N THR A 13 7.27 19.26 13.43
CA THR A 13 8.15 19.01 12.29
C THR A 13 8.48 20.32 11.59
N LYS A 14 9.72 20.47 11.14
CA LYS A 14 10.16 21.64 10.36
C LYS A 14 10.47 21.21 8.94
N SER A 15 10.04 22.02 7.96
CA SER A 15 10.33 21.79 6.54
C SER A 15 10.01 20.36 6.10
N ALA A 16 8.82 19.88 6.45
CA ALA A 16 8.39 18.51 6.22
C ALA A 16 7.41 18.44 5.05
N ASP A 17 7.57 17.42 4.25
CA ASP A 17 6.69 17.01 3.14
C ASP A 17 6.14 15.61 3.39
N GLU A 18 5.11 15.23 2.64
CA GLU A 18 4.62 13.85 2.48
C GLU A 18 4.52 13.09 3.82
N PRO A 19 3.69 13.56 4.77
CA PRO A 19 3.54 12.92 6.07
C PRO A 19 2.68 11.66 5.97
N LYS A 20 3.03 10.64 6.74
CA LYS A 20 2.20 9.47 7.02
C LYS A 20 1.96 9.37 8.52
N THR A 21 0.81 8.86 8.90
CA THR A 21 0.43 8.69 10.30
C THR A 21 0.13 7.23 10.60
N LEU A 22 0.42 6.84 11.83
CA LEU A 22 0.16 5.50 12.36
C LEU A 22 -0.44 5.67 13.75
N GLU A 23 -1.56 5.01 14.04
CA GLU A 23 -2.13 4.90 15.37
C GLU A 23 -1.52 3.72 16.11
N ARG A 24 -1.05 3.95 17.34
CA ARG A 24 -0.49 2.93 18.23
C ARG A 24 -1.58 2.26 19.04
N ASN A 25 -1.26 1.12 19.63
CA ASN A 25 -2.18 0.35 20.47
C ASN A 25 -2.72 1.12 21.68
N ASN A 26 -1.98 2.09 22.18
CA ASN A 26 -2.40 2.97 23.28
C ASN A 26 -3.18 4.22 22.82
N GLY A 27 -3.41 4.38 21.51
CA GLY A 27 -4.09 5.54 20.93
C GLY A 27 -3.18 6.73 20.60
N ASP A 28 -1.88 6.65 20.87
CA ASP A 28 -0.93 7.66 20.41
C ASP A 28 -0.87 7.69 18.87
N LEU A 29 -0.65 8.86 18.30
CA LEU A 29 -0.42 9.01 16.88
C LEU A 29 1.07 9.23 16.60
N ALA A 30 1.67 8.33 15.86
CA ALA A 30 3.03 8.49 15.36
C ALA A 30 3.00 9.01 13.92
N ILE A 31 4.00 9.79 13.54
CA ILE A 31 4.16 10.32 12.19
C ILE A 31 5.53 9.97 11.62
N SER A 32 5.53 9.69 10.32
CA SER A 32 6.72 9.68 9.48
C SER A 32 6.61 10.82 8.50
N VAL A 33 7.61 11.67 8.40
CA VAL A 33 7.62 12.84 7.52
C VAL A 33 8.90 12.88 6.69
N ARG A 34 8.76 13.18 5.40
CA ARG A 34 9.91 13.43 4.53
C ARG A 34 10.48 14.81 4.80
N SER A 35 11.79 14.93 4.95
CA SER A 35 12.52 16.20 5.01
C SER A 35 13.98 16.01 4.60
N SER A 36 14.49 16.88 3.72
CA SER A 36 15.91 16.94 3.35
C SER A 36 16.52 15.58 2.94
N GLY A 37 15.80 14.78 2.17
CA GLY A 37 16.27 13.49 1.67
C GLY A 37 16.19 12.32 2.67
N TYR A 38 15.54 12.52 3.81
CA TYR A 38 15.37 11.51 4.86
C TYR A 38 13.94 11.49 5.39
N ASN A 39 13.56 10.42 6.09
CA ASN A 39 12.33 10.36 6.85
C ASN A 39 12.62 10.59 8.34
N TYR A 40 11.73 11.34 8.96
CA TYR A 40 11.79 11.74 10.35
C TYR A 40 10.55 11.29 11.09
N TYR A 41 10.71 11.09 12.37
CA TYR A 41 9.71 10.54 13.27
C TYR A 41 9.36 11.53 14.38
N ASN A 42 8.09 11.57 14.76
CA ASN A 42 7.59 12.17 16.00
C ASN A 42 6.29 11.46 16.41
N TYR A 43 5.79 11.74 17.59
CA TYR A 43 4.52 11.18 18.05
C TYR A 43 3.83 12.11 19.05
N THR A 44 2.52 11.91 19.22
CA THR A 44 1.65 12.70 20.10
C THR A 44 0.70 11.77 20.86
N SER A 45 0.42 12.12 22.12
CA SER A 45 -0.55 11.41 22.97
C SER A 45 -1.80 12.24 23.28
N ASP A 46 -1.95 13.40 22.65
CA ASP A 46 -3.03 14.37 22.89
C ASP A 46 -3.65 14.86 21.56
N ASN A 47 -3.71 13.99 20.56
CA ASN A 47 -4.26 14.27 19.22
C ASN A 47 -3.59 15.46 18.51
N GLY A 48 -2.30 15.64 18.71
CA GLY A 48 -1.51 16.67 18.04
C GLY A 48 -1.49 18.03 18.73
N ALA A 49 -2.03 18.14 19.94
CA ALA A 49 -1.92 19.38 20.70
C ALA A 49 -0.47 19.66 21.11
N THR A 50 0.25 18.59 21.52
CA THR A 50 1.69 18.64 21.78
C THR A 50 2.40 17.43 21.14
N TRP A 51 3.70 17.57 20.90
CA TRP A 51 4.54 16.55 20.32
C TRP A 51 5.68 16.18 21.26
N HIS A 52 5.95 14.86 21.41
CA HIS A 52 6.89 14.37 22.40
C HIS A 52 8.34 14.72 22.13
N LEU A 53 8.72 14.84 20.85
CA LEU A 53 10.08 15.23 20.50
C LEU A 53 10.12 16.73 20.21
N PRO A 54 11.11 17.48 20.72
CA PRO A 54 11.23 18.93 20.52
C PRO A 54 11.47 19.31 19.05
N SER A 55 11.92 18.34 18.27
CA SER A 55 11.99 18.37 16.80
C SER A 55 11.86 16.95 16.29
N GLN A 56 11.49 16.83 15.00
CA GLN A 56 11.52 15.50 14.37
C GLN A 56 12.90 14.86 14.53
N THR A 57 12.90 13.59 14.88
CA THR A 57 14.11 12.78 14.95
C THR A 57 14.20 11.91 13.70
N ARG A 58 15.33 11.93 13.02
CA ARG A 58 15.55 11.07 11.87
C ARG A 58 15.49 9.61 12.29
N PHE A 59 14.80 8.77 11.50
CA PHE A 59 14.90 7.33 11.68
C PHE A 59 16.36 6.88 11.51
N THR A 60 16.85 6.11 12.48
CA THR A 60 18.23 5.58 12.52
C THR A 60 18.30 4.12 12.14
N SER A 61 17.15 3.48 11.93
CA SER A 61 17.00 2.06 11.59
C SER A 61 16.06 1.89 10.42
N GLY A 62 16.02 0.71 9.82
CA GLY A 62 15.18 0.40 8.69
C GLY A 62 15.69 1.00 7.40
N ILE A 63 14.79 1.61 6.62
CA ILE A 63 15.12 2.21 5.34
C ILE A 63 15.71 3.58 5.56
N SER A 64 16.99 3.73 5.24
CA SER A 64 17.72 4.99 5.33
C SER A 64 18.24 5.36 3.95
N GLY A 65 17.98 6.57 3.49
CA GLY A 65 18.47 7.00 2.19
C GLY A 65 17.57 8.03 1.56
N ASN A 66 17.26 7.89 0.28
CA ASN A 66 16.46 8.86 -0.43
C ASN A 66 14.99 8.79 0.01
N ALA A 67 14.56 9.77 0.80
CA ALA A 67 13.17 9.89 1.17
C ALA A 67 12.30 10.16 -0.05
N CYS A 68 11.23 9.38 -0.15
CA CYS A 68 10.13 9.54 -1.10
C CYS A 68 8.82 9.46 -0.33
N ASP A 69 7.70 9.66 -1.01
CA ASP A 69 6.40 9.27 -0.47
C ASP A 69 6.32 7.73 -0.47
N GLY A 70 6.44 7.16 0.71
CA GLY A 70 6.28 5.74 0.98
C GLY A 70 5.14 5.51 1.96
N GLU A 71 4.88 4.27 2.31
CA GLU A 71 3.87 3.97 3.32
C GLU A 71 4.51 3.84 4.70
N TYR A 72 3.72 4.15 5.74
CA TYR A 72 4.04 3.99 7.15
C TYR A 72 2.74 3.68 7.88
N MET A 73 2.50 2.40 8.21
CA MET A 73 1.24 1.99 8.81
C MET A 73 1.36 0.68 9.61
N VAL A 74 0.32 0.35 10.36
CA VAL A 74 0.15 -0.93 11.03
C VAL A 74 -0.21 -2.01 10.01
N TRP A 75 0.48 -3.16 10.07
CA TRP A 75 0.10 -4.37 9.33
C TRP A 75 -0.90 -5.21 10.13
N CYS A 76 -0.62 -5.42 11.40
CA CYS A 76 -1.48 -6.14 12.32
C CYS A 76 -1.21 -5.72 13.75
N SER A 77 -2.21 -5.88 14.61
CA SER A 77 -2.14 -5.49 16.02
C SER A 77 -2.76 -6.54 16.92
N THR A 78 -2.17 -6.76 18.09
CA THR A 78 -2.71 -7.64 19.13
C THR A 78 -4.02 -7.09 19.71
N VAL A 79 -4.23 -5.79 19.68
CA VAL A 79 -5.49 -5.15 20.10
C VAL A 79 -6.64 -5.55 19.15
N GLU A 80 -6.34 -5.82 17.88
CA GLU A 80 -7.28 -6.32 16.89
C GLU A 80 -7.42 -7.85 16.88
N GLY A 81 -6.76 -8.54 17.82
CA GLY A 81 -6.80 -10.00 17.94
C GLY A 81 -5.79 -10.74 17.07
N ASN A 82 -4.83 -10.05 16.47
CA ASN A 82 -3.74 -10.69 15.74
C ASN A 82 -2.65 -11.22 16.70
N PRO A 83 -1.81 -12.18 16.25
CA PRO A 83 -0.75 -12.72 17.10
C PRO A 83 0.46 -11.79 17.28
N TRP A 84 0.55 -10.72 16.51
CA TRP A 84 1.71 -9.83 16.44
C TRP A 84 1.30 -8.35 16.39
N ASP A 85 2.15 -7.49 16.93
CA ASP A 85 2.15 -6.05 16.70
C ASP A 85 3.22 -5.74 15.67
N ILE A 86 2.81 -5.56 14.42
CA ILE A 86 3.71 -5.28 13.31
C ILE A 86 3.27 -4.00 12.61
N ALA A 87 4.15 -3.02 12.57
CA ALA A 87 4.08 -1.89 11.66
C ALA A 87 5.10 -2.06 10.54
N PHE A 88 4.97 -1.28 9.48
CA PHE A 88 5.93 -1.32 8.38
C PHE A 88 6.12 0.06 7.74
N GLN A 89 7.24 0.17 7.03
CA GLN A 89 7.58 1.31 6.18
C GLN A 89 8.01 0.80 4.81
N THR A 90 7.55 1.46 3.73
CA THR A 90 8.04 1.19 2.37
C THR A 90 8.69 2.44 1.80
N LEU A 91 9.92 2.34 1.33
CA LEU A 91 10.71 3.45 0.77
C LEU A 91 11.80 2.91 -0.14
N PRO A 92 12.37 3.74 -1.04
CA PRO A 92 13.64 3.44 -1.68
C PRO A 92 14.76 3.27 -0.65
N ASN A 93 15.38 2.09 -0.61
CA ASN A 93 16.52 1.80 0.27
C ASN A 93 17.84 2.07 -0.47
N ASN A 94 18.02 3.32 -0.88
CA ASN A 94 19.19 3.79 -1.64
C ASN A 94 19.33 5.31 -1.52
N SER A 95 20.48 5.85 -1.83
CA SER A 95 20.71 7.29 -1.92
C SER A 95 20.04 7.96 -3.14
N SER A 96 19.52 7.17 -4.06
CA SER A 96 18.73 7.60 -5.22
C SER A 96 17.38 6.87 -5.27
N ARG A 97 16.50 7.25 -6.22
CA ARG A 97 15.18 6.62 -6.41
C ARG A 97 15.31 5.25 -7.03
N GLN A 98 15.72 4.27 -6.22
CA GLN A 98 15.82 2.86 -6.58
C GLN A 98 15.75 1.97 -5.33
N ASN A 99 15.50 0.68 -5.54
CA ASN A 99 15.45 -0.33 -4.49
C ASN A 99 14.32 -0.08 -3.49
N VAL A 100 13.07 0.14 -3.97
CA VAL A 100 11.91 0.16 -3.07
C VAL A 100 11.89 -1.12 -2.25
N SER A 101 11.88 -0.95 -0.95
CA SER A 101 11.99 -2.02 0.05
C SER A 101 10.93 -1.83 1.13
N ILE A 102 10.66 -2.90 1.88
CA ILE A 102 9.84 -2.88 3.09
C ILE A 102 10.71 -3.16 4.31
N ALA A 103 10.51 -2.40 5.38
CA ALA A 103 11.09 -2.65 6.69
C ALA A 103 9.96 -2.83 7.72
N LEU A 104 10.10 -3.82 8.59
CA LEU A 104 9.12 -4.14 9.64
C LEU A 104 9.56 -3.57 10.99
N SER A 105 8.58 -3.14 11.75
CA SER A 105 8.70 -2.66 13.13
C SER A 105 7.91 -3.57 14.06
N THR A 106 8.43 -3.82 15.25
CA THR A 106 7.77 -4.53 16.37
C THR A 106 7.58 -3.65 17.60
N ASP A 107 7.79 -2.35 17.44
CA ASP A 107 7.66 -1.33 18.49
C ASP A 107 6.77 -0.16 17.98
N GLU A 108 5.71 -0.53 17.24
CA GLU A 108 4.68 0.39 16.78
C GLU A 108 5.24 1.57 15.96
N GLY A 109 6.19 1.26 15.09
CA GLY A 109 6.76 2.20 14.13
C GLY A 109 7.85 3.12 14.68
N ALA A 110 8.37 2.90 15.88
CA ALA A 110 9.45 3.70 16.42
C ALA A 110 10.81 3.33 15.84
N THR A 111 11.08 2.02 15.68
CA THR A 111 12.29 1.50 15.02
C THR A 111 11.95 0.40 14.02
N PHE A 112 12.87 0.12 13.10
CA PHE A 112 12.64 -0.86 12.04
C PHE A 112 13.80 -1.85 11.91
N GLY A 113 13.47 -3.06 11.52
CA GLY A 113 14.43 -4.10 11.19
C GLY A 113 15.10 -3.90 9.83
N THR A 114 15.89 -4.90 9.42
CA THR A 114 16.58 -4.91 8.12
C THR A 114 15.55 -4.87 6.98
N PRO A 115 15.68 -3.93 6.04
CA PRO A 115 14.79 -3.84 4.89
C PRO A 115 14.87 -5.06 3.98
N LYS A 116 13.74 -5.45 3.41
CA LYS A 116 13.64 -6.45 2.36
C LYS A 116 13.23 -5.80 1.05
N THR A 117 13.99 -6.08 0.00
CA THR A 117 13.77 -5.52 -1.33
C THR A 117 12.47 -6.01 -1.95
N ILE A 118 11.67 -5.06 -2.44
CA ILE A 118 10.49 -5.29 -3.29
C ILE A 118 10.89 -5.12 -4.77
N CYS A 119 11.56 -4.02 -5.10
CA CYS A 119 11.98 -3.72 -6.46
C CYS A 119 13.47 -3.31 -6.46
N PRO A 120 14.39 -4.12 -7.04
CA PRO A 120 15.84 -3.86 -6.96
C PRO A 120 16.34 -2.79 -7.95
N ILE A 121 15.51 -2.39 -8.91
CA ILE A 121 15.87 -1.41 -9.94
C ILE A 121 15.38 -0.01 -9.58
N GLY A 122 15.47 0.94 -10.51
CA GLY A 122 14.92 2.28 -10.36
C GLY A 122 13.46 2.23 -9.93
N SER A 123 13.14 2.85 -8.80
CA SER A 123 11.81 2.83 -8.19
C SER A 123 11.72 3.95 -7.16
N ALA A 124 10.51 4.50 -6.94
CA ALA A 124 10.34 5.70 -6.14
C ALA A 124 9.17 5.60 -5.15
N TYR A 125 8.07 6.25 -5.42
CA TYR A 125 6.94 6.34 -4.52
C TYR A 125 6.22 5.01 -4.36
N SER A 126 5.63 4.79 -3.20
CA SER A 126 4.85 3.58 -2.91
C SER A 126 3.71 3.88 -1.95
N ALA A 127 2.63 3.14 -2.14
CA ALA A 127 1.48 3.09 -1.26
C ALA A 127 1.14 1.64 -0.96
N ALA A 128 0.59 1.36 0.20
CA ALA A 128 0.26 -0.01 0.60
C ALA A 128 -1.10 -0.11 1.28
N VAL A 129 -1.64 -1.31 1.30
CA VAL A 129 -2.88 -1.65 1.98
C VAL A 129 -2.81 -3.07 2.50
N VAL A 130 -3.29 -3.29 3.73
CA VAL A 130 -3.50 -4.63 4.26
C VAL A 130 -4.81 -5.17 3.67
N LEU A 131 -4.71 -6.31 3.00
CA LEU A 131 -5.85 -6.95 2.37
C LEU A 131 -6.65 -7.79 3.38
N PRO A 132 -7.93 -8.10 3.12
CA PRO A 132 -8.78 -8.83 4.06
C PRO A 132 -8.25 -10.20 4.48
N ASP A 133 -7.38 -10.81 3.70
CA ASP A 133 -6.73 -12.08 4.01
C ASP A 133 -5.41 -11.91 4.78
N GLY A 134 -5.10 -10.70 5.24
CA GLY A 134 -3.90 -10.38 5.99
C GLY A 134 -2.62 -10.25 5.16
N THR A 135 -2.69 -10.37 3.85
CA THR A 135 -1.54 -10.07 2.97
C THR A 135 -1.41 -8.56 2.74
N LEU A 136 -0.25 -8.12 2.30
CA LEU A 136 0.01 -6.73 1.94
C LEU A 136 -0.01 -6.57 0.42
N GLY A 137 -0.83 -5.64 -0.07
CA GLY A 137 -0.75 -5.13 -1.43
C GLY A 137 0.08 -3.85 -1.45
N VAL A 138 1.10 -3.79 -2.29
CA VAL A 138 1.95 -2.61 -2.46
C VAL A 138 1.91 -2.16 -3.91
N TYR A 139 1.59 -0.88 -4.09
CA TYR A 139 1.62 -0.20 -5.38
C TYR A 139 2.81 0.75 -5.39
N TYR A 140 3.67 0.66 -6.40
CA TYR A 140 4.90 1.46 -6.44
C TYR A 140 5.27 1.89 -7.85
N GLU A 141 6.07 2.94 -7.94
CA GLU A 141 6.67 3.45 -9.16
C GLU A 141 7.93 2.65 -9.52
N GLU A 142 8.01 2.15 -10.75
CA GLU A 142 9.18 1.49 -11.32
C GLU A 142 9.63 2.27 -12.57
N ASN A 143 10.93 2.38 -12.82
CA ASN A 143 11.43 3.03 -14.02
C ASN A 143 10.87 2.39 -15.29
N GLY A 144 10.19 3.19 -16.09
CA GLY A 144 9.65 2.76 -17.38
C GLY A 144 10.74 2.61 -18.44
N VAL A 145 10.48 1.73 -19.41
CA VAL A 145 11.40 1.45 -20.52
C VAL A 145 11.65 2.68 -21.42
N PHE A 146 10.69 3.60 -21.48
CA PHE A 146 10.73 4.80 -22.35
C PHE A 146 10.93 6.11 -21.56
N GLY A 147 11.43 6.04 -20.33
CA GLY A 147 11.49 7.16 -19.39
C GLY A 147 10.19 7.31 -18.60
N GLY A 148 10.27 8.06 -17.48
CA GLY A 148 9.17 8.14 -16.52
C GLY A 148 9.05 6.87 -15.66
N PHE A 149 7.89 6.73 -15.02
CA PHE A 149 7.61 5.60 -14.15
C PHE A 149 6.48 4.73 -14.71
N THR A 150 6.63 3.41 -14.53
CA THR A 150 5.57 2.43 -14.72
C THR A 150 5.04 2.05 -13.34
N MET A 151 3.73 2.09 -13.15
CA MET A 151 3.12 1.67 -11.90
C MET A 151 3.05 0.15 -11.82
N ARG A 152 3.47 -0.39 -10.67
CA ARG A 152 3.44 -1.83 -10.39
C ARG A 152 2.64 -2.09 -9.13
N PHE A 153 1.94 -3.22 -9.14
CA PHE A 153 1.30 -3.76 -7.96
C PHE A 153 1.92 -5.12 -7.63
N VAL A 154 2.21 -5.34 -6.35
CA VAL A 154 2.69 -6.62 -5.83
C VAL A 154 1.91 -6.99 -4.59
N ARG A 155 1.84 -8.28 -4.32
CA ARG A 155 1.18 -8.83 -3.14
C ARG A 155 2.09 -9.87 -2.47
N PHE A 156 2.15 -9.86 -1.14
CA PHE A 156 2.93 -10.83 -0.37
C PHE A 156 2.42 -10.97 1.06
N SER A 157 2.78 -12.08 1.71
CA SER A 157 2.44 -12.35 3.11
C SER A 157 3.45 -11.75 4.09
N LEU A 158 3.04 -11.64 5.34
CA LEU A 158 3.92 -11.28 6.46
C LEU A 158 5.07 -12.29 6.61
N ASP A 159 4.80 -13.58 6.38
CA ASP A 159 5.81 -14.64 6.35
C ASP A 159 6.92 -14.33 5.33
N TRP A 160 6.54 -13.94 4.10
CA TRP A 160 7.53 -13.51 3.10
C TRP A 160 8.30 -12.26 3.57
N ALA A 161 7.60 -11.22 4.01
CA ALA A 161 8.22 -9.94 4.38
C ALA A 161 9.19 -10.08 5.57
N SER A 162 8.90 -10.99 6.51
CA SER A 162 9.67 -11.22 7.72
C SER A 162 10.74 -12.32 7.60
N ASN A 163 10.93 -12.92 6.41
CA ASN A 163 11.77 -14.10 6.20
C ASN A 163 11.39 -15.28 7.11
N GLY A 164 10.09 -15.55 7.24
CA GLY A 164 9.55 -16.65 8.03
C GLY A 164 9.44 -16.37 9.54
N LYS A 165 9.82 -15.18 10.01
CA LYS A 165 9.81 -14.86 11.44
C LYS A 165 8.40 -14.67 12.01
N TYR A 166 7.50 -14.08 11.24
CA TYR A 166 6.13 -13.80 11.64
C TYR A 166 5.16 -14.37 10.62
N LYS A 167 4.12 -15.06 11.11
CA LYS A 167 3.10 -15.68 10.26
C LYS A 167 1.74 -15.63 10.94
N PHE A 168 0.73 -15.11 10.27
CA PHE A 168 -0.66 -15.19 10.68
C PHE A 168 -1.61 -15.50 9.50
N THR A 169 -1.07 -15.56 8.29
CA THR A 169 -1.75 -15.99 7.06
C THR A 169 -0.96 -17.12 6.42
N GLU A 170 -1.52 -17.80 5.45
CA GLU A 170 -0.77 -18.73 4.61
C GLU A 170 0.34 -17.99 3.86
N ASN A 171 1.44 -18.69 3.59
CA ASN A 171 2.55 -18.10 2.85
C ASN A 171 2.11 -17.77 1.42
N VAL A 172 1.99 -16.49 1.15
CA VAL A 172 1.82 -15.96 -0.20
C VAL A 172 3.17 -15.37 -0.60
N PRO A 173 3.89 -16.01 -1.54
CA PRO A 173 5.15 -15.48 -2.03
C PRO A 173 4.92 -14.16 -2.76
N PHE A 174 6.02 -13.44 -3.00
CA PHE A 174 5.98 -12.21 -3.77
C PHE A 174 5.50 -12.50 -5.20
N TYR A 175 4.35 -11.94 -5.55
CA TYR A 175 3.83 -11.95 -6.91
C TYR A 175 3.81 -10.54 -7.47
N PRO A 176 4.72 -10.20 -8.38
CA PRO A 176 4.48 -9.05 -9.24
C PRO A 176 3.28 -9.37 -10.11
N ILE A 177 2.18 -8.68 -9.91
CA ILE A 177 1.08 -8.73 -10.86
C ILE A 177 1.59 -8.01 -12.10
N LYS A 178 2.05 -8.78 -13.09
CA LYS A 178 2.29 -8.23 -14.42
C LYS A 178 0.96 -7.67 -14.88
N SER A 179 0.90 -6.36 -15.08
CA SER A 179 -0.20 -5.73 -15.78
C SER A 179 -0.26 -6.33 -17.18
N THR A 180 -1.02 -7.39 -17.32
CA THR A 180 -1.48 -7.84 -18.61
C THR A 180 -2.57 -6.86 -19.00
N ASN A 181 -2.19 -5.82 -19.74
CA ASN A 181 -3.08 -4.92 -20.45
C ASN A 181 -4.32 -4.46 -19.64
N PRO A 182 -4.40 -3.23 -19.10
CA PRO A 182 -5.51 -2.76 -18.28
C PRO A 182 -6.87 -2.71 -19.01
N SER A 183 -6.93 -3.08 -20.27
CA SER A 183 -8.16 -3.21 -21.07
C SER A 183 -8.59 -4.67 -21.32
N ALA A 184 -7.86 -5.66 -20.85
CA ALA A 184 -8.30 -7.03 -20.92
C ALA A 184 -9.07 -7.38 -19.64
N ILE A 185 -10.38 -7.35 -19.70
CA ILE A 185 -11.20 -8.20 -18.85
C ILE A 185 -10.71 -9.63 -19.16
N GLU A 186 -10.02 -10.27 -18.21
CA GLU A 186 -9.72 -11.71 -18.36
C GLU A 186 -11.03 -12.41 -18.68
N GLU A 187 -11.00 -13.19 -19.74
CA GLU A 187 -12.13 -14.03 -20.11
C GLU A 187 -12.44 -14.89 -18.88
N VAL A 188 -13.53 -14.60 -18.17
CA VAL A 188 -14.04 -15.48 -17.14
C VAL A 188 -14.42 -16.76 -17.87
N LYS A 189 -13.51 -17.72 -17.90
CA LYS A 189 -13.82 -19.09 -18.31
C LYS A 189 -14.77 -19.64 -17.28
N GLY A 190 -16.07 -19.47 -17.54
CA GLY A 190 -17.10 -20.16 -16.79
C GLY A 190 -16.82 -21.66 -16.88
N GLU A 191 -16.57 -22.27 -15.75
CA GLU A 191 -16.64 -23.72 -15.66
C GLU A 191 -18.07 -24.13 -16.03
N ASN A 192 -18.17 -24.99 -17.04
CA ASN A 192 -19.37 -25.67 -17.50
C ASN A 192 -20.43 -24.85 -18.25
N GLY A 193 -20.42 -24.96 -19.59
CA GLY A 193 -21.54 -25.23 -20.47
C GLY A 193 -22.83 -24.43 -20.40
N GLU A 194 -22.88 -23.31 -19.63
CA GLU A 194 -24.06 -22.47 -19.59
C GLU A 194 -24.07 -21.47 -20.75
N GLU A 195 -25.25 -21.32 -21.35
CA GLU A 195 -25.54 -20.36 -22.40
C GLU A 195 -24.95 -18.99 -22.09
N LYS A 196 -24.26 -18.48 -23.07
CA LYS A 196 -23.48 -17.25 -23.11
C LYS A 196 -24.29 -16.05 -22.60
N ALA A 197 -24.19 -15.75 -21.31
CA ALA A 197 -24.90 -14.66 -20.69
C ALA A 197 -24.56 -13.32 -21.35
N ILE A 198 -25.58 -12.51 -21.55
CA ILE A 198 -25.48 -11.15 -22.10
C ILE A 198 -25.47 -10.17 -20.93
N TYR A 199 -24.60 -9.18 -20.99
CA TYR A 199 -24.48 -8.14 -19.98
C TYR A 199 -24.62 -6.75 -20.60
N ASP A 200 -25.22 -5.81 -19.88
CA ASP A 200 -25.17 -4.39 -20.23
C ASP A 200 -23.82 -3.77 -19.87
N LEU A 201 -23.62 -2.49 -20.21
CA LEU A 201 -22.38 -1.78 -19.90
C LEU A 201 -22.14 -1.53 -18.39
N GLN A 202 -23.15 -1.74 -17.54
CA GLN A 202 -23.07 -1.69 -16.11
C GLN A 202 -22.77 -3.07 -15.47
N GLY A 203 -22.58 -4.11 -16.29
CA GLY A 203 -22.30 -5.47 -15.84
C GLY A 203 -23.52 -6.26 -15.36
N ARG A 204 -24.76 -5.77 -15.59
CA ARG A 204 -25.98 -6.49 -15.22
C ARG A 204 -26.34 -7.50 -16.29
N LYS A 205 -26.71 -8.72 -15.89
CA LYS A 205 -27.17 -9.76 -16.80
C LYS A 205 -28.50 -9.36 -17.46
N VAL A 206 -28.56 -9.47 -18.78
CA VAL A 206 -29.71 -9.10 -19.60
C VAL A 206 -30.22 -10.35 -20.32
N ASN A 207 -31.48 -10.69 -20.11
CA ASN A 207 -32.09 -11.85 -20.75
C ASN A 207 -32.55 -11.54 -22.19
N THR A 208 -32.97 -10.29 -22.46
CA THR A 208 -33.44 -9.87 -23.78
C THR A 208 -32.84 -8.50 -24.11
N PRO A 209 -31.87 -8.45 -25.06
CA PRO A 209 -31.32 -7.18 -25.51
C PRO A 209 -32.37 -6.30 -26.18
N VAL A 210 -32.37 -5.02 -25.86
CA VAL A 210 -33.25 -4.03 -26.51
C VAL A 210 -32.56 -3.52 -27.77
N LYS A 211 -33.35 -3.32 -28.83
CA LYS A 211 -32.87 -2.78 -30.12
C LYS A 211 -32.12 -1.47 -29.94
N GLY A 212 -30.91 -1.40 -30.47
CA GLY A 212 -30.03 -0.24 -30.37
C GLY A 212 -29.23 -0.14 -29.08
N GLY A 213 -29.47 -1.01 -28.06
CA GLY A 213 -28.67 -1.09 -26.84
C GLY A 213 -27.31 -1.72 -27.10
N ILE A 214 -26.29 -1.32 -26.33
CA ILE A 214 -24.95 -1.91 -26.40
C ILE A 214 -24.79 -2.95 -25.27
N TYR A 215 -24.33 -4.14 -25.64
CA TYR A 215 -24.20 -5.28 -24.75
C TYR A 215 -22.84 -5.96 -24.93
N ILE A 216 -22.49 -6.79 -23.93
CA ILE A 216 -21.29 -7.63 -23.93
C ILE A 216 -21.73 -9.10 -23.85
N GLN A 217 -21.22 -9.92 -24.74
CA GLN A 217 -21.38 -11.38 -24.73
C GLN A 217 -20.06 -12.01 -25.15
N ASN A 218 -19.55 -12.96 -24.38
CA ASN A 218 -18.24 -13.60 -24.61
C ASN A 218 -17.08 -12.61 -24.78
N GLY A 219 -17.05 -11.55 -23.97
CA GLY A 219 -16.02 -10.52 -24.06
C GLY A 219 -16.12 -9.60 -25.28
N LYS A 220 -17.12 -9.75 -26.14
CA LYS A 220 -17.32 -8.93 -27.33
C LYS A 220 -18.53 -8.02 -27.19
N LYS A 221 -18.37 -6.74 -27.61
CA LYS A 221 -19.47 -5.80 -27.70
C LYS A 221 -20.32 -6.08 -28.93
N PHE A 222 -21.65 -5.97 -28.79
CA PHE A 222 -22.58 -6.00 -29.90
C PHE A 222 -23.74 -5.03 -29.65
N ILE A 223 -24.49 -4.70 -30.71
CA ILE A 223 -25.71 -3.88 -30.63
C ILE A 223 -26.92 -4.79 -30.74
N GLY A 224 -27.85 -4.66 -29.79
CA GLY A 224 -29.14 -5.36 -29.83
C GLY A 224 -29.89 -5.06 -31.11
N ARG A 225 -30.39 -6.09 -31.78
CA ARG A 225 -31.13 -6.02 -33.03
C ARG A 225 -32.64 -6.10 -32.81
#